data_6acf41ecc3085074ea3c2f76b31e0a0e
#
_entry.id   6acf41ecc3085074ea3c2f76b31e0a0e
#
_cell.length_a   1.000
_cell.length_b   1.000
_cell.length_c   1.000
_cell.angle_alpha   90.00
_cell.angle_beta   90.00
_cell.angle_gamma   90.00
#
_symmetry.space_group_name_H-M   'P 1'
#
loop_
_entity.id
_entity.type
_entity.pdbx_description
1 polymer ?
#
loop_
_entity_poly.entity_id
_entity_poly.type
_entity_poly.pdbx_seq_one_letter_code
_entity_poly.pdbx_strand_id
1 'polypeptide(L)'
;MSGNRALPFAAIGSGGGSEDVGSTRRENAMRESDQTDPDEIVTVLLPEDENTHTPDAAENYNESMYLNVFDLGLEVGGWFRLGNRVNEGHAEMSVCIYLPDGRVGFMYDRPKIDNNDAMDAGGLTITVVEPFEHLTVTYEGRVCLLDDPSEMADPRAAFGTNPMVDCSVRLDYRAVSPMYGGRPQYADGREIETLNGFAKAHYEQHCSVIGTITVGDAVDVDVDGRDGVVMEIDGMGLRDKSWGPRYWQALTWYRWLPMVFNENFAMMLSVIDRGIRDDGSARTPSASGMVLVGNEYHRVTDCRIEADWNEAGEQTAMRCWAQTDEREYEVTGEVLSMIPLRSRRTTPDGNQLHTRITEAMTRYECDGHVGLGMSEFLDQVVDGWPIGVPR
;
A
#
# COMPACT_ATOMS: atom_id res chain seq x y z
N MET A 1 -19.56 -23.17 -6.54
CA MET A 1 -18.37 -23.07 -5.67
C MET A 1 -17.18 -22.94 -6.60
N SER A 2 -16.86 -21.72 -7.00
CA SER A 2 -15.69 -21.41 -7.83
C SER A 2 -14.60 -20.90 -6.88
N GLY A 3 -13.55 -21.70 -6.73
CA GLY A 3 -12.41 -21.29 -5.92
C GLY A 3 -11.67 -20.14 -6.60
N ASN A 4 -11.63 -18.99 -5.98
CA ASN A 4 -10.80 -17.87 -6.39
C ASN A 4 -9.33 -18.28 -6.23
N ARG A 5 -8.61 -18.39 -7.35
CA ARG A 5 -7.15 -18.55 -7.34
C ARG A 5 -6.50 -17.16 -7.30
N ALA A 6 -5.85 -16.84 -6.20
CA ALA A 6 -4.98 -15.67 -6.11
C ALA A 6 -3.70 -15.88 -6.96
N LEU A 7 -3.19 -14.82 -7.58
CA LEU A 7 -1.96 -14.85 -8.38
C LEU A 7 -0.73 -14.64 -7.48
N PRO A 8 0.37 -15.39 -7.65
CA PRO A 8 1.53 -15.36 -6.74
C PRO A 8 2.45 -14.15 -6.95
N PHE A 9 3.00 -13.64 -5.86
CA PHE A 9 4.17 -12.77 -5.86
C PHE A 9 5.39 -13.54 -6.38
N ALA A 10 6.20 -12.93 -7.26
CA ALA A 10 7.32 -13.60 -7.88
C ALA A 10 8.42 -13.98 -6.87
N ALA A 11 8.67 -15.29 -6.72
CA ALA A 11 9.96 -15.77 -6.24
C ALA A 11 10.89 -15.94 -7.44
N ILE A 12 12.01 -15.23 -7.46
CA ILE A 12 13.01 -15.30 -8.54
C ILE A 12 13.93 -16.47 -8.26
N GLY A 13 13.83 -17.53 -9.06
CA GLY A 13 14.83 -18.59 -9.16
C GLY A 13 15.55 -18.51 -10.50
N SER A 14 16.87 -18.31 -10.49
CA SER A 14 17.72 -18.33 -11.68
C SER A 14 18.21 -19.76 -11.98
N GLY A 15 18.05 -20.24 -13.21
CA GLY A 15 18.69 -21.45 -13.67
C GLY A 15 18.54 -21.65 -15.16
N GLY A 16 19.58 -21.34 -15.92
CA GLY A 16 19.67 -21.62 -17.33
C GLY A 16 20.21 -23.03 -17.59
N GLY A 17 19.90 -23.57 -18.75
CA GLY A 17 20.52 -24.79 -19.29
C GLY A 17 19.71 -25.37 -20.46
N SER A 18 20.15 -25.11 -21.66
CA SER A 18 19.68 -25.76 -22.87
C SER A 18 20.25 -27.18 -22.99
N GLU A 19 19.49 -28.15 -23.45
CA GLU A 19 19.91 -29.04 -24.55
C GLU A 19 18.77 -29.93 -25.05
N ASP A 20 18.70 -30.01 -26.33
CA ASP A 20 17.78 -30.73 -27.21
C ASP A 20 18.10 -32.23 -27.26
N VAL A 21 17.13 -33.13 -27.19
CA VAL A 21 17.16 -34.45 -27.90
C VAL A 21 15.72 -34.97 -28.07
N GLY A 22 15.48 -35.34 -29.32
CA GLY A 22 14.20 -35.66 -29.89
C GLY A 22 13.49 -36.98 -29.56
N SER A 23 12.23 -36.94 -29.94
CA SER A 23 11.33 -37.99 -30.47
C SER A 23 11.39 -39.40 -29.89
N THR A 24 10.37 -39.76 -29.16
CA THR A 24 9.48 -40.94 -29.31
C THR A 24 8.73 -41.29 -28.02
N ARG A 25 7.44 -41.07 -28.03
CA ARG A 25 6.41 -41.82 -27.28
C ARG A 25 5.13 -41.01 -27.07
N ARG A 26 4.36 -40.99 -28.15
CA ARG A 26 2.95 -40.54 -28.06
C ARG A 26 2.06 -41.71 -27.61
N GLU A 27 2.15 -42.21 -26.40
CA GLU A 27 1.14 -43.16 -25.89
C GLU A 27 1.11 -43.29 -24.36
N ASN A 28 1.91 -42.51 -23.57
CA ASN A 28 1.80 -42.50 -22.11
C ASN A 28 1.53 -41.12 -21.50
N ALA A 29 1.07 -40.13 -22.28
CA ALA A 29 0.90 -38.75 -21.84
C ALA A 29 -0.47 -38.45 -21.23
N MET A 30 -1.22 -39.43 -20.74
CA MET A 30 -2.54 -39.22 -20.14
C MET A 30 -2.66 -39.65 -18.66
N ARG A 31 -1.56 -39.81 -17.93
CA ARG A 31 -1.58 -40.12 -16.49
C ARG A 31 -0.51 -39.46 -15.62
N GLU A 32 0.18 -38.43 -16.07
CA GLU A 32 1.24 -37.73 -15.29
C GLU A 32 1.06 -36.22 -15.13
N SER A 33 -0.15 -35.68 -15.12
CA SER A 33 -0.37 -34.25 -15.03
C SER A 33 -1.10 -33.76 -13.77
N ASP A 34 -1.04 -34.48 -12.65
CA ASP A 34 -1.71 -34.07 -11.43
C ASP A 34 -0.85 -34.26 -10.15
N GLN A 35 0.47 -34.30 -10.28
CA GLN A 35 1.35 -34.16 -9.11
C GLN A 35 1.95 -32.74 -9.16
N THR A 36 1.34 -31.84 -8.41
CA THR A 36 1.93 -30.54 -8.07
C THR A 36 3.28 -30.81 -7.42
N ASP A 37 4.35 -30.16 -7.88
CA ASP A 37 5.66 -30.25 -7.24
C ASP A 37 5.51 -29.80 -5.78
N PRO A 38 5.82 -30.64 -4.77
CA PRO A 38 5.66 -30.26 -3.37
C PRO A 38 6.52 -29.04 -2.97
N ASP A 39 7.59 -28.76 -3.72
CA ASP A 39 8.46 -27.61 -3.51
C ASP A 39 8.05 -26.38 -4.36
N GLU A 40 6.98 -26.46 -5.15
CA GLU A 40 6.39 -25.31 -5.83
C GLU A 40 5.85 -24.31 -4.78
N ILE A 41 6.14 -23.03 -4.97
CA ILE A 41 5.60 -21.97 -4.11
C ILE A 41 4.27 -21.51 -4.68
N VAL A 42 3.24 -21.63 -3.87
CA VAL A 42 1.88 -21.16 -4.16
C VAL A 42 1.49 -20.04 -3.19
N THR A 43 0.58 -19.20 -3.63
CA THR A 43 0.00 -18.17 -2.77
C THR A 43 -1.39 -18.59 -2.34
N VAL A 44 -1.66 -18.56 -1.04
CA VAL A 44 -2.94 -18.91 -0.46
C VAL A 44 -3.53 -17.71 0.24
N LEU A 45 -4.82 -17.50 0.02
CA LEU A 45 -5.63 -16.51 0.71
C LEU A 45 -7.01 -17.09 0.95
N LEU A 46 -7.43 -17.10 2.22
CA LEU A 46 -8.70 -17.63 2.67
C LEU A 46 -9.60 -16.52 3.19
N PRO A 47 -10.93 -16.68 3.19
CA PRO A 47 -11.84 -15.68 3.77
C PRO A 47 -11.52 -15.35 5.24
N GLU A 48 -10.99 -16.29 5.99
CA GLU A 48 -10.58 -16.11 7.39
C GLU A 48 -9.40 -15.14 7.52
N ASP A 49 -8.55 -15.02 6.48
CA ASP A 49 -7.41 -14.10 6.47
C ASP A 49 -7.84 -12.62 6.42
N GLU A 50 -9.13 -12.33 6.18
CA GLU A 50 -9.70 -10.99 6.33
C GLU A 50 -9.81 -10.56 7.79
N ASN A 51 -10.00 -11.50 8.71
CA ASN A 51 -10.04 -11.22 10.13
C ASN A 51 -8.63 -10.99 10.68
N THR A 52 -8.56 -10.55 11.94
CA THR A 52 -7.30 -10.44 12.65
C THR A 52 -6.74 -11.83 12.99
N HIS A 53 -5.42 -11.95 12.99
CA HIS A 53 -4.72 -13.19 13.26
C HIS A 53 -4.24 -13.26 14.71
N THR A 54 -4.04 -14.49 15.21
CA THR A 54 -3.31 -14.68 16.47
C THR A 54 -1.84 -14.25 16.24
N PRO A 55 -1.32 -13.27 17.01
CA PRO A 55 0.04 -12.82 16.89
C PRO A 55 1.04 -13.97 17.13
N ASP A 56 2.09 -14.03 16.32
CA ASP A 56 3.23 -14.88 16.61
C ASP A 56 4.11 -14.28 17.73
N ALA A 57 5.19 -14.97 18.11
CA ALA A 57 6.05 -14.55 19.19
C ALA A 57 7.05 -13.41 18.83
N ALA A 58 7.04 -12.91 17.60
CA ALA A 58 7.94 -11.86 17.20
C ALA A 58 7.58 -10.53 17.89
N GLU A 59 8.55 -9.90 18.55
CA GLU A 59 8.34 -8.62 19.24
C GLU A 59 7.72 -7.57 18.30
N ASN A 60 8.20 -7.54 17.05
CA ASN A 60 7.77 -6.62 16.00
C ASN A 60 6.60 -7.16 15.16
N TYR A 61 5.79 -8.08 15.70
CA TYR A 61 4.55 -8.48 15.04
C TYR A 61 3.71 -7.25 14.70
N ASN A 62 3.19 -7.21 13.48
CA ASN A 62 2.33 -6.17 13.00
C ASN A 62 1.20 -6.76 12.17
N GLU A 63 -0.02 -6.40 12.43
CA GLU A 63 -1.14 -6.64 11.54
C GLU A 63 -1.68 -5.29 11.09
N SER A 64 -1.63 -5.03 9.80
CA SER A 64 -1.92 -3.73 9.23
C SER A 64 -3.00 -3.84 8.17
N MET A 65 -3.97 -2.93 8.24
CA MET A 65 -4.86 -2.60 7.14
C MET A 65 -4.65 -1.15 6.74
N TYR A 66 -4.49 -0.95 5.43
CA TYR A 66 -4.39 0.36 4.78
C TYR A 66 -5.47 0.43 3.70
N LEU A 67 -6.21 1.51 3.67
CA LEU A 67 -7.24 1.76 2.67
C LEU A 67 -7.10 3.19 2.17
N ASN A 68 -7.13 3.38 0.86
CA ASN A 68 -7.21 4.72 0.28
C ASN A 68 -8.50 4.91 -0.51
N VAL A 69 -8.83 6.15 -0.78
CA VAL A 69 -9.94 6.56 -1.64
C VAL A 69 -9.58 7.86 -2.33
N PHE A 70 -9.97 7.96 -3.60
CA PHE A 70 -9.82 9.18 -4.38
C PHE A 70 -11.07 9.39 -5.22
N ASP A 71 -11.62 10.60 -5.16
CA ASP A 71 -12.76 11.05 -5.96
C ASP A 71 -12.25 12.01 -7.03
N LEU A 72 -12.28 11.54 -8.29
CA LEU A 72 -11.79 12.33 -9.43
C LEU A 72 -12.66 13.54 -9.71
N GLY A 73 -13.96 13.45 -9.44
CA GLY A 73 -14.91 14.55 -9.68
C GLY A 73 -14.73 15.73 -8.72
N LEU A 74 -14.36 15.42 -7.48
CA LEU A 74 -14.10 16.42 -6.43
C LEU A 74 -12.62 16.81 -6.34
N GLU A 75 -11.71 16.03 -6.94
CA GLU A 75 -10.25 16.14 -6.78
C GLU A 75 -9.82 16.09 -5.31
N VAL A 76 -10.39 15.14 -4.57
CA VAL A 76 -10.11 14.88 -3.17
C VAL A 76 -9.72 13.43 -2.96
N GLY A 77 -9.16 13.15 -1.81
CA GLY A 77 -8.84 11.79 -1.44
C GLY A 77 -8.38 11.66 -0.01
N GLY A 78 -8.02 10.45 0.36
CA GLY A 78 -7.47 10.18 1.67
C GLY A 78 -7.01 8.75 1.82
N TRP A 79 -6.33 8.50 2.93
CA TRP A 79 -5.96 7.15 3.32
C TRP A 79 -6.03 6.96 4.83
N PHE A 80 -6.31 5.72 5.21
CA PHE A 80 -6.59 5.30 6.59
C PHE A 80 -5.79 4.05 6.87
N ARG A 81 -5.00 4.06 7.94
CA ARG A 81 -4.19 2.92 8.31
C ARG A 81 -4.29 2.61 9.80
N LEU A 82 -4.51 1.33 10.10
CA LEU A 82 -4.27 0.75 11.42
C LEU A 82 -3.21 -0.34 11.30
N GLY A 83 -2.22 -0.30 12.18
CA GLY A 83 -1.22 -1.34 12.32
C GLY A 83 -1.16 -1.78 13.78
N ASN A 84 -1.77 -2.92 14.10
CA ASN A 84 -1.77 -3.48 15.44
C ASN A 84 -0.42 -4.11 15.76
N ARG A 85 0.31 -3.52 16.70
CA ARG A 85 1.58 -3.99 17.25
C ARG A 85 1.36 -4.50 18.67
N VAL A 86 0.53 -5.51 18.79
CA VAL A 86 0.05 -5.97 20.10
C VAL A 86 1.18 -6.43 21.02
N ASN A 87 2.25 -7.06 20.47
CA ASN A 87 3.41 -7.47 21.26
C ASN A 87 4.25 -6.28 21.76
N GLU A 88 4.11 -5.11 21.13
CA GLU A 88 4.66 -3.83 21.59
C GLU A 88 3.65 -3.02 22.44
N GLY A 89 2.39 -3.49 22.58
CA GLY A 89 1.36 -2.89 23.41
C GLY A 89 0.71 -1.63 22.83
N HIS A 90 0.77 -1.41 21.53
CA HIS A 90 0.15 -0.26 20.86
C HIS A 90 -0.30 -0.59 19.42
N ALA A 91 -1.21 0.22 18.89
CA ALA A 91 -1.47 0.31 17.47
C ALA A 91 -0.79 1.56 16.89
N GLU A 92 -0.48 1.54 15.61
CA GLU A 92 -0.13 2.72 14.82
C GLU A 92 -1.36 3.12 14.01
N MET A 93 -1.97 4.26 14.33
CA MET A 93 -3.14 4.80 13.66
C MET A 93 -2.74 6.01 12.84
N SER A 94 -3.18 6.07 11.57
CA SER A 94 -2.97 7.22 10.70
C SER A 94 -4.23 7.51 9.88
N VAL A 95 -4.54 8.79 9.75
CA VAL A 95 -5.60 9.35 8.90
C VAL A 95 -5.00 10.51 8.12
N CYS A 96 -5.14 10.49 6.80
CA CYS A 96 -4.73 11.58 5.92
C CYS A 96 -5.86 11.90 4.95
N ILE A 97 -6.20 13.17 4.80
CA ILE A 97 -7.27 13.65 3.93
C ILE A 97 -6.74 14.82 3.11
N TYR A 98 -6.73 14.64 1.78
CA TYR A 98 -6.38 15.67 0.82
C TYR A 98 -7.63 16.47 0.46
N LEU A 99 -7.63 17.76 0.77
CA LEU A 99 -8.75 18.64 0.55
C LEU A 99 -8.70 19.32 -0.84
N PRO A 100 -9.84 19.75 -1.38
CA PRO A 100 -9.89 20.30 -2.76
C PRO A 100 -9.17 21.66 -2.89
N ASP A 101 -8.88 22.32 -1.80
CA ASP A 101 -8.14 23.60 -1.75
C ASP A 101 -6.62 23.43 -1.54
N GLY A 102 -6.14 22.17 -1.55
CA GLY A 102 -4.73 21.83 -1.39
C GLY A 102 -4.26 21.64 0.05
N ARG A 103 -5.09 21.95 1.05
CA ARG A 103 -4.81 21.63 2.45
C ARG A 103 -4.85 20.13 2.69
N VAL A 104 -4.21 19.71 3.77
CA VAL A 104 -4.22 18.30 4.21
C VAL A 104 -4.61 18.21 5.68
N GLY A 105 -5.62 17.39 5.97
CA GLY A 105 -5.93 16.95 7.32
C GLY A 105 -5.12 15.69 7.67
N PHE A 106 -4.27 15.75 8.68
CA PHE A 106 -3.44 14.61 9.07
C PHE A 106 -3.50 14.31 10.55
N MET A 107 -3.59 13.01 10.88
CA MET A 107 -3.45 12.51 12.25
C MET A 107 -2.59 11.25 12.28
N TYR A 108 -1.72 11.18 13.27
CA TYR A 108 -0.98 9.99 13.64
C TYR A 108 -0.99 9.84 15.16
N ASP A 109 -1.33 8.64 15.64
CA ASP A 109 -1.32 8.32 17.06
C ASP A 109 -0.85 6.88 17.32
N ARG A 110 -0.44 6.62 18.54
CA ARG A 110 -0.06 5.29 19.04
C ARG A 110 -0.94 4.90 20.24
N PRO A 111 -2.23 4.64 20.01
CA PRO A 111 -3.13 4.21 21.07
C PRO A 111 -2.68 2.85 21.64
N LYS A 112 -2.82 2.70 22.95
CA LYS A 112 -2.52 1.43 23.62
C LYS A 112 -3.56 0.38 23.26
N ILE A 113 -3.09 -0.81 22.94
CA ILE A 113 -3.91 -2.01 22.76
C ILE A 113 -3.29 -3.17 23.56
N ASP A 114 -4.10 -4.13 23.98
CA ASP A 114 -3.70 -5.31 24.74
C ASP A 114 -4.09 -6.64 24.05
N ASN A 115 -4.78 -6.55 22.93
CA ASN A 115 -5.20 -7.68 22.12
C ASN A 115 -5.22 -7.31 20.63
N ASN A 116 -5.41 -8.31 19.77
CA ASN A 116 -5.51 -8.15 18.31
C ASN A 116 -6.90 -8.61 17.80
N ASP A 117 -7.96 -8.38 18.58
CA ASP A 117 -9.28 -8.91 18.26
C ASP A 117 -10.03 -8.08 17.21
N ALA A 118 -9.61 -6.84 16.98
CA ALA A 118 -10.23 -5.93 16.02
C ALA A 118 -9.23 -4.90 15.45
N MET A 119 -9.56 -4.36 14.27
CA MET A 119 -8.91 -3.19 13.71
C MET A 119 -9.67 -1.94 14.19
N ASP A 120 -9.52 -1.60 15.48
CA ASP A 120 -10.23 -0.52 16.15
C ASP A 120 -9.32 0.14 17.19
N ALA A 121 -8.80 1.33 16.88
CA ALA A 121 -7.92 2.08 17.78
C ALA A 121 -7.86 3.56 17.41
N GLY A 122 -7.79 4.44 18.43
CA GLY A 122 -7.59 5.88 18.24
C GLY A 122 -8.73 6.59 17.51
N GLY A 123 -9.95 6.05 17.56
CA GLY A 123 -11.12 6.58 16.87
C GLY A 123 -11.27 6.10 15.42
N LEU A 124 -10.27 5.38 14.88
CA LEU A 124 -10.34 4.73 13.56
C LEU A 124 -10.75 3.26 13.72
N THR A 125 -11.80 2.85 13.01
CA THR A 125 -12.28 1.48 12.95
C THR A 125 -12.38 1.02 11.51
N ILE A 126 -11.82 -0.15 11.21
CA ILE A 126 -11.94 -0.83 9.92
C ILE A 126 -12.66 -2.15 10.16
N THR A 127 -13.84 -2.32 9.56
CA THR A 127 -14.68 -3.49 9.79
C THR A 127 -14.84 -4.30 8.51
N VAL A 128 -14.54 -5.58 8.57
CA VAL A 128 -14.89 -6.54 7.52
C VAL A 128 -16.37 -6.90 7.68
N VAL A 129 -17.20 -6.47 6.74
CA VAL A 129 -18.63 -6.78 6.71
C VAL A 129 -18.87 -8.10 6.00
N GLU A 130 -18.20 -8.29 4.87
CA GLU A 130 -18.20 -9.52 4.09
C GLU A 130 -16.79 -9.75 3.52
N PRO A 131 -16.15 -10.87 3.85
CA PRO A 131 -14.79 -11.15 3.40
C PRO A 131 -14.64 -11.04 1.88
N PHE A 132 -13.63 -10.29 1.43
CA PHE A 132 -13.26 -10.03 0.04
C PHE A 132 -14.25 -9.17 -0.77
N GLU A 133 -15.40 -8.81 -0.19
CA GLU A 133 -16.47 -8.11 -0.88
C GLU A 133 -16.76 -6.73 -0.29
N HIS A 134 -16.76 -6.60 1.05
CA HIS A 134 -17.24 -5.39 1.70
C HIS A 134 -16.51 -5.07 3.00
N LEU A 135 -15.96 -3.85 3.08
CA LEU A 135 -15.42 -3.27 4.29
C LEU A 135 -16.04 -1.91 4.57
N THR A 136 -16.03 -1.50 5.83
CA THR A 136 -16.32 -0.12 6.22
C THR A 136 -15.15 0.50 6.97
N VAL A 137 -14.95 1.80 6.74
CA VAL A 137 -13.99 2.62 7.47
C VAL A 137 -14.75 3.73 8.17
N THR A 138 -14.56 3.86 9.47
CA THR A 138 -15.08 4.98 10.24
C THR A 138 -13.97 5.62 11.06
N TYR A 139 -13.99 6.94 11.12
CA TYR A 139 -13.12 7.71 11.99
C TYR A 139 -13.93 8.81 12.69
N GLU A 140 -13.76 8.92 13.98
CA GLU A 140 -14.30 10.02 14.79
C GLU A 140 -13.16 10.54 15.66
N GLY A 141 -12.67 11.73 15.35
CA GLY A 141 -11.52 12.29 16.03
C GLY A 141 -11.16 13.69 15.54
N ARG A 142 -9.88 14.01 15.61
CA ARG A 142 -9.35 15.30 15.15
C ARG A 142 -8.18 15.09 14.21
N VAL A 143 -8.00 16.00 13.27
CA VAL A 143 -6.83 16.06 12.39
C VAL A 143 -6.12 17.41 12.54
N CYS A 144 -4.81 17.40 12.39
CA CYS A 144 -4.01 18.60 12.20
C CYS A 144 -4.26 19.12 10.78
N LEU A 145 -4.84 20.29 10.65
CA LEU A 145 -5.14 20.89 9.36
C LEU A 145 -3.95 21.72 8.90
N LEU A 146 -3.29 21.25 7.84
CA LEU A 146 -2.07 21.82 7.28
C LEU A 146 -2.42 22.70 6.08
N ASP A 147 -2.17 23.99 6.15
CA ASP A 147 -2.24 24.89 4.98
C ASP A 147 -1.07 24.60 4.02
N ASP A 148 0.08 24.21 4.55
CA ASP A 148 1.24 23.71 3.82
C ASP A 148 1.59 22.29 4.29
N PRO A 149 1.22 21.24 3.52
CA PRO A 149 1.49 19.86 3.91
C PRO A 149 2.99 19.54 4.08
N SER A 150 3.89 20.30 3.46
CA SER A 150 5.34 20.11 3.57
C SER A 150 5.87 20.32 4.99
N GLU A 151 5.14 21.06 5.85
CA GLU A 151 5.48 21.24 7.27
C GLU A 151 5.53 19.92 8.03
N MET A 152 4.87 18.84 7.54
CA MET A 152 4.92 17.52 8.17
C MET A 152 6.30 16.85 8.06
N ALA A 153 7.24 17.39 7.31
CA ALA A 153 8.65 17.03 7.38
C ALA A 153 9.20 17.17 8.82
N ASP A 154 8.64 18.10 9.63
CA ASP A 154 8.85 18.16 11.08
C ASP A 154 7.51 18.02 11.84
N PRO A 155 7.02 16.78 12.09
CA PRO A 155 5.74 16.56 12.74
C PRO A 155 5.59 17.26 14.08
N ARG A 156 6.69 17.40 14.85
CA ARG A 156 6.62 18.07 16.14
C ARG A 156 6.28 19.56 16.01
N ALA A 157 6.85 20.21 15.02
CA ALA A 157 6.55 21.61 14.71
C ALA A 157 5.13 21.71 14.13
N ALA A 158 4.80 20.89 13.13
CA ALA A 158 3.51 20.91 12.45
C ALA A 158 2.34 20.73 13.43
N PHE A 159 2.35 19.71 14.28
CA PHE A 159 1.32 19.50 15.30
C PHE A 159 1.31 20.58 16.40
N GLY A 160 2.39 21.33 16.59
CA GLY A 160 2.50 22.39 17.58
C GLY A 160 2.00 23.77 17.09
N THR A 161 1.95 23.98 15.79
CA THR A 161 1.65 25.29 15.17
C THR A 161 0.34 25.34 14.40
N ASN A 162 -0.09 24.20 13.84
CA ASN A 162 -1.29 24.10 13.03
C ASN A 162 -2.54 23.78 13.87
N PRO A 163 -3.73 24.20 13.44
CA PRO A 163 -4.96 23.93 14.17
C PRO A 163 -5.32 22.45 14.14
N MET A 164 -5.87 21.99 15.26
CA MET A 164 -6.51 20.69 15.35
C MET A 164 -8.01 20.89 15.17
N VAL A 165 -8.58 20.29 14.13
CA VAL A 165 -10.01 20.40 13.79
C VAL A 165 -10.69 19.03 13.92
N ASP A 166 -11.99 19.02 14.18
CA ASP A 166 -12.77 17.80 14.26
C ASP A 166 -12.84 17.14 12.88
N CYS A 167 -12.86 15.82 12.85
CA CYS A 167 -12.91 15.04 11.62
C CYS A 167 -13.79 13.80 11.83
N SER A 168 -14.72 13.59 10.90
CA SER A 168 -15.58 12.42 10.83
C SER A 168 -15.49 11.78 9.45
N VAL A 169 -15.33 10.47 9.42
CA VAL A 169 -15.26 9.66 8.19
C VAL A 169 -16.21 8.50 8.30
N ARG A 170 -16.99 8.26 7.25
CA ARG A 170 -17.84 7.08 7.08
C ARG A 170 -17.79 6.65 5.62
N LEU A 171 -17.07 5.57 5.35
CA LEU A 171 -16.84 5.06 4.00
C LEU A 171 -17.18 3.58 3.91
N ASP A 172 -17.85 3.22 2.83
CA ASP A 172 -18.15 1.86 2.39
C ASP A 172 -17.24 1.50 1.21
N TYR A 173 -16.47 0.42 1.34
CA TYR A 173 -15.59 -0.12 0.32
C TYR A 173 -16.19 -1.38 -0.27
N ARG A 174 -16.44 -1.40 -1.56
CA ARG A 174 -16.93 -2.56 -2.30
C ARG A 174 -15.89 -3.04 -3.30
N ALA A 175 -15.64 -4.35 -3.30
CA ALA A 175 -14.71 -4.95 -4.24
C ALA A 175 -15.13 -4.74 -5.69
N VAL A 176 -14.20 -4.30 -6.55
CA VAL A 176 -14.37 -4.24 -8.02
C VAL A 176 -13.43 -5.18 -8.74
N SER A 177 -12.58 -5.86 -8.02
CA SER A 177 -11.55 -6.75 -8.58
C SER A 177 -11.41 -8.03 -7.75
N PRO A 178 -10.78 -9.09 -8.29
CA PRO A 178 -10.28 -10.18 -7.47
C PRO A 178 -9.24 -9.71 -6.45
N MET A 179 -8.89 -10.58 -5.50
CA MET A 179 -7.77 -10.35 -4.59
C MET A 179 -6.44 -10.58 -5.31
N TYR A 180 -5.43 -9.79 -4.97
CA TYR A 180 -4.07 -9.94 -5.45
C TYR A 180 -3.11 -10.13 -4.28
N GLY A 181 -2.37 -11.26 -4.26
CA GLY A 181 -1.46 -11.59 -3.18
C GLY A 181 -2.01 -12.64 -2.21
N GLY A 182 -1.46 -12.71 -1.02
CA GLY A 182 -1.78 -13.67 0.04
C GLY A 182 -0.53 -14.14 0.78
N ARG A 183 -0.63 -15.32 1.39
CA ARG A 183 0.47 -15.97 2.11
C ARG A 183 1.21 -16.93 1.17
N PRO A 184 2.51 -16.73 0.90
CA PRO A 184 3.30 -17.70 0.17
C PRO A 184 3.54 -18.95 1.04
N GLN A 185 3.39 -20.14 0.46
CA GLN A 185 3.69 -21.42 1.08
C GLN A 185 4.11 -22.43 0.02
N TYR A 186 4.69 -23.55 0.43
CA TYR A 186 4.90 -24.68 -0.46
C TYR A 186 3.58 -25.33 -0.85
N ALA A 187 3.51 -25.96 -2.01
CA ALA A 187 2.30 -26.61 -2.51
C ALA A 187 1.79 -27.74 -1.59
N ASP A 188 2.67 -28.34 -0.81
CA ASP A 188 2.33 -29.34 0.21
C ASP A 188 1.85 -28.74 1.55
N GLY A 189 1.73 -27.41 1.64
CA GLY A 189 1.26 -26.68 2.82
C GLY A 189 2.34 -26.30 3.84
N ARG A 190 3.59 -26.65 3.61
CA ARG A 190 4.70 -26.20 4.47
C ARG A 190 4.83 -24.68 4.39
N GLU A 191 5.04 -24.04 5.55
CA GLU A 191 5.33 -22.60 5.61
C GLU A 191 6.73 -22.31 5.05
N ILE A 192 6.85 -21.14 4.39
CA ILE A 192 8.16 -20.61 3.99
C ILE A 192 8.70 -19.80 5.16
N GLU A 193 9.87 -20.18 5.67
CA GLU A 193 10.59 -19.35 6.64
C GLU A 193 11.02 -18.04 5.96
N THR A 194 10.23 -16.99 6.10
CA THR A 194 10.58 -15.65 5.63
C THR A 194 11.56 -15.01 6.59
N LEU A 195 12.83 -15.35 6.44
CA LEU A 195 13.92 -14.62 7.08
C LEU A 195 13.99 -13.22 6.45
N ASN A 196 13.72 -12.18 7.22
CA ASN A 196 13.80 -10.76 6.84
C ASN A 196 12.71 -10.26 5.86
N GLY A 197 11.50 -10.82 5.91
CA GLY A 197 10.36 -10.32 5.11
C GLY A 197 9.81 -8.98 5.61
N PHE A 198 9.26 -8.21 4.70
CA PHE A 198 8.50 -6.99 5.02
C PHE A 198 7.12 -7.34 5.62
N ALA A 199 6.60 -8.54 5.33
CA ALA A 199 5.43 -9.15 5.94
C ALA A 199 5.44 -10.67 5.68
N LYS A 200 4.75 -11.47 6.52
CA LYS A 200 4.55 -12.91 6.33
C LYS A 200 3.53 -13.15 5.21
N ALA A 201 2.54 -12.30 5.12
CA ALA A 201 1.52 -12.30 4.08
C ALA A 201 1.10 -10.87 3.76
N HIS A 202 0.66 -10.67 2.52
CA HIS A 202 0.24 -9.38 2.01
C HIS A 202 -0.71 -9.58 0.83
N TYR A 203 -1.80 -8.82 0.80
CA TYR A 203 -2.72 -8.80 -0.32
C TYR A 203 -3.36 -7.44 -0.51
N GLU A 204 -3.82 -7.18 -1.73
CA GLU A 204 -4.43 -5.94 -2.16
C GLU A 204 -5.68 -6.21 -3.00
N GLN A 205 -6.58 -5.22 -3.07
CA GLN A 205 -7.77 -5.28 -3.91
C GLN A 205 -8.26 -3.87 -4.25
N HIS A 206 -8.61 -3.64 -5.50
CA HIS A 206 -9.28 -2.40 -5.91
C HIS A 206 -10.75 -2.41 -5.48
N CYS A 207 -11.23 -1.23 -5.07
CA CYS A 207 -12.57 -1.04 -4.53
C CYS A 207 -13.22 0.21 -5.12
N SER A 208 -14.55 0.19 -5.27
CA SER A 208 -15.37 1.40 -5.30
C SER A 208 -15.66 1.83 -3.87
N VAL A 209 -15.79 3.14 -3.66
CA VAL A 209 -15.92 3.70 -2.31
C VAL A 209 -16.96 4.80 -2.32
N ILE A 210 -17.96 4.67 -1.47
CA ILE A 210 -18.98 5.70 -1.25
C ILE A 210 -19.02 6.09 0.23
N GLY A 211 -19.41 7.34 0.50
CA GLY A 211 -19.60 7.79 1.88
C GLY A 211 -19.35 9.26 2.07
N THR A 212 -19.03 9.65 3.30
CA THR A 212 -18.87 11.06 3.67
C THR A 212 -17.60 11.26 4.48
N ILE A 213 -16.88 12.32 4.16
CA ILE A 213 -15.75 12.83 4.94
C ILE A 213 -16.08 14.26 5.34
N THR A 214 -15.99 14.56 6.64
CA THR A 214 -16.15 15.92 7.19
C THR A 214 -14.88 16.34 7.90
N VAL A 215 -14.37 17.53 7.59
CA VAL A 215 -13.20 18.12 8.25
C VAL A 215 -13.57 19.53 8.73
N GLY A 216 -13.43 19.79 10.02
CA GLY A 216 -13.87 21.04 10.67
C GLY A 216 -15.38 21.10 10.94
N ASP A 217 -15.84 22.19 11.51
CA ASP A 217 -17.27 22.39 11.82
C ASP A 217 -18.04 22.78 10.55
N ALA A 218 -18.90 21.87 10.10
CA ALA A 218 -19.75 22.07 8.91
C ALA A 218 -20.81 23.21 9.06
N VAL A 219 -20.92 23.85 10.22
CA VAL A 219 -22.04 24.74 10.59
C VAL A 219 -21.62 26.18 10.91
N ASP A 220 -20.37 26.44 11.24
CA ASP A 220 -19.91 27.76 11.60
C ASP A 220 -18.90 28.31 10.58
N VAL A 221 -19.31 29.37 9.88
CA VAL A 221 -18.38 30.28 9.20
C VAL A 221 -17.53 30.89 10.29
N ASP A 222 -16.34 30.35 10.52
CA ASP A 222 -15.45 30.86 11.55
C ASP A 222 -15.05 32.32 11.21
N VAL A 223 -14.80 33.08 12.26
CA VAL A 223 -14.42 34.51 12.22
C VAL A 223 -13.12 34.71 11.41
N ASP A 224 -12.36 33.64 11.16
CA ASP A 224 -11.13 33.61 10.34
C ASP A 224 -11.34 33.06 8.91
N GLY A 225 -12.58 32.74 8.47
CA GLY A 225 -12.90 32.28 7.11
C GLY A 225 -12.46 30.84 6.79
N ARG A 226 -12.29 30.00 7.81
CA ARG A 226 -11.96 28.57 7.67
C ARG A 226 -13.20 27.73 7.85
N ASP A 227 -13.98 27.59 6.80
CA ASP A 227 -15.17 26.76 6.80
C ASP A 227 -14.81 25.28 6.89
N GLY A 228 -15.59 24.50 7.65
CA GLY A 228 -15.56 23.06 7.60
C GLY A 228 -15.99 22.57 6.22
N VAL A 229 -15.40 21.46 5.77
CA VAL A 229 -15.67 20.85 4.46
C VAL A 229 -16.38 19.53 4.67
N VAL A 230 -17.55 19.37 4.01
CA VAL A 230 -18.25 18.09 3.89
C VAL A 230 -18.08 17.61 2.46
N MET A 231 -17.55 16.41 2.29
CA MET A 231 -17.30 15.77 1.01
C MET A 231 -18.12 14.49 0.92
N GLU A 232 -19.10 14.49 0.02
CA GLU A 232 -19.82 13.26 -0.35
C GLU A 232 -18.98 12.52 -1.38
N ILE A 233 -18.41 11.41 -0.97
CA ILE A 233 -17.45 10.63 -1.75
C ILE A 233 -18.18 9.63 -2.64
N ASP A 234 -17.87 9.66 -3.94
CA ASP A 234 -18.19 8.64 -4.93
C ASP A 234 -16.92 8.38 -5.74
N GLY A 235 -16.05 7.59 -5.16
CA GLY A 235 -14.67 7.44 -5.61
C GLY A 235 -14.23 6.00 -5.74
N MET A 236 -12.94 5.86 -6.01
CA MET A 236 -12.28 4.58 -6.16
C MET A 236 -11.05 4.54 -5.28
N GLY A 237 -10.62 3.34 -4.91
CA GLY A 237 -9.45 3.17 -4.09
C GLY A 237 -8.90 1.75 -4.11
N LEU A 238 -7.95 1.53 -3.21
CA LEU A 238 -7.34 0.23 -3.00
C LEU A 238 -7.28 -0.04 -1.50
N ARG A 239 -7.53 -1.29 -1.13
CA ARG A 239 -7.23 -1.80 0.20
C ARG A 239 -6.01 -2.70 0.17
N ASP A 240 -5.21 -2.62 1.21
CA ASP A 240 -4.01 -3.40 1.48
C ASP A 240 -4.11 -4.01 2.87
N LYS A 241 -3.78 -5.28 2.99
CA LYS A 241 -3.64 -5.93 4.28
C LYS A 241 -2.36 -6.75 4.34
N SER A 242 -1.69 -6.66 5.49
CA SER A 242 -0.49 -7.45 5.74
C SER A 242 -0.39 -7.86 7.20
N TRP A 243 0.24 -9.01 7.47
CA TRP A 243 0.52 -9.46 8.84
C TRP A 243 1.85 -10.19 8.94
N GLY A 244 2.36 -10.26 10.16
CA GLY A 244 3.63 -10.88 10.52
C GLY A 244 4.69 -9.86 10.96
N PRO A 245 5.93 -10.31 11.24
CA PRO A 245 7.01 -9.43 11.64
C PRO A 245 7.29 -8.35 10.60
N ARG A 246 7.39 -7.08 11.02
CA ARG A 246 7.61 -5.95 10.11
C ARG A 246 8.70 -5.01 10.59
N TYR A 247 9.66 -4.74 9.69
CA TYR A 247 10.69 -3.73 9.87
C TYR A 247 10.67 -2.76 8.68
N TRP A 248 10.42 -1.47 8.94
CA TRP A 248 10.47 -0.42 7.91
C TRP A 248 11.86 -0.28 7.27
N GLN A 249 12.90 -0.73 7.98
CA GLN A 249 14.28 -0.69 7.52
C GLN A 249 14.71 -1.96 6.75
N ALA A 250 13.81 -2.89 6.50
CA ALA A 250 14.09 -4.08 5.68
C ALA A 250 14.27 -3.76 4.20
N LEU A 251 13.84 -2.58 3.78
CA LEU A 251 13.93 -2.09 2.41
C LEU A 251 14.84 -0.85 2.36
N THR A 252 15.59 -0.71 1.26
CA THR A 252 16.40 0.48 1.00
C THR A 252 15.53 1.62 0.49
N TRP A 253 14.69 1.32 -0.48
CA TRP A 253 13.62 2.18 -0.96
C TRP A 253 12.55 1.35 -1.65
N TYR A 254 11.34 1.92 -1.78
CA TYR A 254 10.31 1.42 -2.70
C TYR A 254 9.51 2.56 -3.32
N ARG A 255 8.84 2.22 -4.41
CA ARG A 255 7.83 3.02 -5.09
C ARG A 255 6.59 2.15 -5.21
N TRP A 256 5.47 2.61 -4.69
CA TRP A 256 4.20 1.90 -4.73
C TRP A 256 3.11 2.85 -5.25
N LEU A 257 2.48 2.47 -6.34
CA LEU A 257 1.57 3.30 -7.11
C LEU A 257 0.27 2.55 -7.39
N PRO A 258 -0.66 2.49 -6.45
CA PRO A 258 -2.03 2.10 -6.75
C PRO A 258 -2.74 3.26 -7.46
N MET A 259 -3.39 2.96 -8.56
CA MET A 259 -4.11 3.91 -9.38
C MET A 259 -5.40 3.29 -9.94
N VAL A 260 -6.46 4.08 -9.98
CA VAL A 260 -7.75 3.62 -10.49
C VAL A 260 -8.28 4.61 -11.50
N PHE A 261 -8.57 4.12 -12.70
CA PHE A 261 -9.14 4.91 -13.79
C PHE A 261 -10.67 4.77 -13.83
N ASN A 262 -11.16 3.57 -13.59
CA ASN A 262 -12.58 3.23 -13.43
C ASN A 262 -12.72 1.79 -12.89
N GLU A 263 -13.95 1.32 -12.68
CA GLU A 263 -14.23 -0.02 -12.13
C GLU A 263 -13.65 -1.18 -12.96
N ASN A 264 -13.37 -0.97 -14.25
CA ASN A 264 -12.88 -1.99 -15.17
C ASN A 264 -11.42 -1.77 -15.58
N PHE A 265 -10.77 -0.71 -15.12
CA PHE A 265 -9.38 -0.40 -15.44
C PHE A 265 -8.68 0.25 -14.25
N ALA A 266 -7.75 -0.46 -13.68
CA ALA A 266 -6.95 -0.02 -12.54
C ALA A 266 -5.58 -0.70 -12.57
N MET A 267 -4.62 -0.17 -11.83
CA MET A 267 -3.28 -0.75 -11.71
C MET A 267 -2.74 -0.60 -10.29
N MET A 268 -1.89 -1.51 -9.90
CA MET A 268 -0.92 -1.31 -8.81
C MET A 268 0.46 -1.66 -9.34
N LEU A 269 1.38 -0.72 -9.28
CA LEU A 269 2.76 -0.89 -9.71
C LEU A 269 3.68 -0.74 -8.50
N SER A 270 4.66 -1.62 -8.38
CA SER A 270 5.61 -1.57 -7.27
C SER A 270 7.03 -1.88 -7.76
N VAL A 271 7.98 -1.06 -7.31
CA VAL A 271 9.43 -1.30 -7.49
C VAL A 271 10.09 -1.20 -6.13
N ILE A 272 10.79 -2.26 -5.73
CA ILE A 272 11.37 -2.39 -4.40
C ILE A 272 12.86 -2.69 -4.49
N ASP A 273 13.69 -1.87 -3.82
CA ASP A 273 15.11 -2.13 -3.62
C ASP A 273 15.37 -2.65 -2.18
N ARG A 274 16.05 -3.79 -2.10
CA ARG A 274 16.47 -4.41 -0.85
C ARG A 274 17.97 -4.24 -0.56
N GLY A 275 18.66 -3.35 -1.29
CA GLY A 275 20.04 -2.98 -1.07
C GLY A 275 21.05 -4.08 -1.45
N ILE A 276 21.95 -4.41 -0.53
CA ILE A 276 23.13 -5.24 -0.77
C ILE A 276 22.88 -6.68 -0.26
N ARG A 277 23.39 -7.68 -0.97
CA ARG A 277 23.43 -9.07 -0.52
C ARG A 277 24.51 -9.29 0.53
N ASP A 278 24.46 -10.42 1.22
CA ASP A 278 25.46 -10.81 2.23
C ASP A 278 26.88 -10.92 1.65
N ASP A 279 27.02 -11.17 0.36
CA ASP A 279 28.28 -11.22 -0.37
C ASP A 279 28.80 -9.82 -0.80
N GLY A 280 28.10 -8.76 -0.43
CA GLY A 280 28.44 -7.37 -0.77
C GLY A 280 28.01 -6.92 -2.16
N SER A 281 27.38 -7.76 -2.97
CA SER A 281 26.87 -7.38 -4.29
C SER A 281 25.53 -6.62 -4.17
N ALA A 282 25.30 -5.62 -5.04
CA ALA A 282 24.02 -4.93 -5.12
C ALA A 282 22.92 -5.89 -5.59
N ARG A 283 21.74 -5.78 -5.02
CA ARG A 283 20.52 -6.43 -5.56
C ARG A 283 19.96 -5.58 -6.69
N THR A 284 19.42 -6.23 -7.70
CA THR A 284 18.60 -5.53 -8.69
C THR A 284 17.24 -5.23 -8.03
N PRO A 285 16.70 -4.01 -8.12
CA PRO A 285 15.35 -3.73 -7.67
C PRO A 285 14.36 -4.71 -8.30
N SER A 286 13.41 -5.17 -7.51
CA SER A 286 12.34 -6.06 -7.99
C SER A 286 11.12 -5.26 -8.38
N ALA A 287 10.61 -5.51 -9.58
CA ALA A 287 9.35 -4.97 -10.05
C ALA A 287 8.23 -5.98 -9.86
N SER A 288 7.05 -5.51 -9.52
CA SER A 288 5.82 -6.30 -9.42
C SER A 288 4.61 -5.41 -9.62
N GLY A 289 3.46 -6.01 -9.85
CA GLY A 289 2.22 -5.28 -9.98
C GLY A 289 1.14 -6.09 -10.68
N MET A 290 0.02 -5.41 -10.85
CA MET A 290 -1.17 -5.95 -11.50
C MET A 290 -1.87 -4.87 -12.31
N VAL A 291 -2.48 -5.26 -13.40
CA VAL A 291 -3.37 -4.43 -14.23
C VAL A 291 -4.74 -5.09 -14.23
N LEU A 292 -5.75 -4.40 -13.73
CA LEU A 292 -7.15 -4.81 -13.86
C LEU A 292 -7.67 -4.42 -15.24
N VAL A 293 -8.18 -5.39 -15.98
CA VAL A 293 -8.90 -5.17 -17.24
C VAL A 293 -10.22 -5.95 -17.17
N GLY A 294 -11.32 -5.23 -17.11
CA GLY A 294 -12.60 -5.85 -16.79
C GLY A 294 -12.62 -6.43 -15.39
N ASN A 295 -12.75 -7.75 -15.27
CA ASN A 295 -12.78 -8.45 -13.97
C ASN A 295 -11.54 -9.31 -13.73
N GLU A 296 -10.48 -9.15 -14.52
CA GLU A 296 -9.30 -10.00 -14.43
C GLU A 296 -8.05 -9.17 -14.20
N TYR A 297 -7.14 -9.71 -13.37
CA TYR A 297 -5.81 -9.14 -13.20
C TYR A 297 -4.82 -9.77 -14.18
N HIS A 298 -4.13 -8.88 -14.90
CA HIS A 298 -2.95 -9.22 -15.68
C HIS A 298 -1.71 -8.89 -14.85
N ARG A 299 -0.89 -9.90 -14.62
CA ARG A 299 0.33 -9.71 -13.82
C ARG A 299 1.32 -8.83 -14.55
N VAL A 300 1.91 -7.87 -13.85
CA VAL A 300 3.05 -7.09 -14.33
C VAL A 300 4.31 -7.93 -14.17
N THR A 301 5.00 -8.16 -15.29
CA THR A 301 6.23 -8.96 -15.36
C THR A 301 7.49 -8.10 -15.29
N ASP A 302 7.39 -6.83 -15.71
CA ASP A 302 8.42 -5.80 -15.54
C ASP A 302 7.78 -4.43 -15.37
N CYS A 303 8.42 -3.56 -14.58
CA CYS A 303 7.95 -2.21 -14.34
C CYS A 303 9.15 -1.27 -14.18
N ARG A 304 9.07 -0.12 -14.84
CA ARG A 304 10.02 0.99 -14.68
C ARG A 304 9.26 2.25 -14.28
N ILE A 305 9.78 2.95 -13.28
CA ILE A 305 9.24 4.21 -12.77
C ILE A 305 10.34 5.26 -12.85
N GLU A 306 10.09 6.33 -13.57
CA GLU A 306 10.91 7.54 -13.61
C GLU A 306 10.13 8.67 -12.97
N ALA A 307 10.74 9.42 -12.05
CA ALA A 307 10.10 10.52 -11.35
C ALA A 307 10.87 11.82 -11.53
N ASP A 308 10.14 12.92 -11.59
CA ASP A 308 10.65 14.27 -11.45
C ASP A 308 10.61 14.68 -9.98
N TRP A 309 11.58 15.47 -9.55
CA TRP A 309 11.82 15.78 -8.15
C TRP A 309 11.94 17.29 -7.93
N ASN A 310 11.41 17.77 -6.81
CA ASN A 310 11.68 19.11 -6.34
C ASN A 310 13.03 19.19 -5.61
N GLU A 311 13.40 20.39 -5.13
CA GLU A 311 14.67 20.62 -4.40
C GLU A 311 14.77 19.85 -3.07
N ALA A 312 13.63 19.48 -2.47
CA ALA A 312 13.58 18.63 -1.26
C ALA A 312 13.71 17.13 -1.58
N GLY A 313 13.80 16.77 -2.87
CA GLY A 313 13.84 15.39 -3.34
C GLY A 313 12.49 14.67 -3.18
N GLU A 314 11.40 15.39 -3.31
CA GLU A 314 10.04 14.88 -3.30
C GLU A 314 9.52 14.79 -4.74
N GLN A 315 8.76 13.73 -5.05
CA GLN A 315 8.21 13.52 -6.38
C GLN A 315 7.18 14.60 -6.74
N THR A 316 7.24 15.10 -7.98
CA THR A 316 6.30 16.07 -8.53
C THR A 316 5.53 15.53 -9.71
N ALA A 317 6.16 14.65 -10.49
CA ALA A 317 5.55 13.95 -11.61
C ALA A 317 6.26 12.61 -11.82
N MET A 318 5.66 11.74 -12.61
CA MET A 318 6.27 10.45 -12.95
C MET A 318 5.82 9.93 -14.29
N ARG A 319 6.65 9.06 -14.87
CA ARG A 319 6.33 8.22 -16.00
C ARG A 319 6.64 6.78 -15.66
N CYS A 320 5.70 5.91 -15.93
CA CYS A 320 5.80 4.48 -15.63
C CYS A 320 5.58 3.66 -16.89
N TRP A 321 6.28 2.54 -16.99
CA TRP A 321 6.05 1.51 -18.01
C TRP A 321 5.80 0.21 -17.28
N ALA A 322 4.69 -0.43 -17.59
CA ALA A 322 4.29 -1.69 -17.01
C ALA A 322 4.09 -2.73 -18.09
N GLN A 323 4.91 -3.78 -18.09
CA GLN A 323 4.81 -4.88 -19.02
C GLN A 323 3.97 -6.01 -18.43
N THR A 324 2.95 -6.44 -19.14
CA THR A 324 2.23 -7.70 -18.89
C THR A 324 2.56 -8.73 -19.97
N ASP A 325 2.02 -9.93 -19.85
CA ASP A 325 2.16 -10.96 -20.90
C ASP A 325 1.46 -10.55 -22.21
N GLU A 326 0.52 -9.61 -22.17
CA GLU A 326 -0.24 -9.18 -23.34
C GLU A 326 0.36 -7.94 -24.00
N ARG A 327 0.75 -6.93 -23.22
CA ARG A 327 1.26 -5.66 -23.74
C ARG A 327 1.99 -4.82 -22.70
N GLU A 328 2.63 -3.76 -23.19
CA GLU A 328 3.14 -2.67 -22.36
C GLU A 328 2.09 -1.56 -22.19
N TYR A 329 2.03 -1.00 -20.99
CA TYR A 329 1.27 0.19 -20.64
C TYR A 329 2.23 1.33 -20.31
N GLU A 330 1.99 2.51 -20.87
CA GLU A 330 2.66 3.73 -20.47
C GLU A 330 1.70 4.59 -19.66
N VAL A 331 2.13 4.99 -18.46
CA VAL A 331 1.34 5.78 -17.51
C VAL A 331 2.12 7.05 -17.19
N THR A 332 1.46 8.19 -17.23
CA THR A 332 1.98 9.45 -16.69
C THR A 332 1.26 9.81 -15.40
N GLY A 333 1.98 10.41 -14.46
CA GLY A 333 1.42 10.86 -13.17
C GLY A 333 1.84 12.29 -12.86
N GLU A 334 0.91 13.10 -12.37
CA GLU A 334 1.11 14.43 -11.83
C GLU A 334 0.70 14.48 -10.37
N VAL A 335 1.60 14.87 -9.48
CA VAL A 335 1.30 14.99 -8.05
C VAL A 335 0.43 16.23 -7.81
N LEU A 336 -0.75 16.02 -7.23
CA LEU A 336 -1.70 17.09 -6.90
C LEU A 336 -1.51 17.62 -5.48
N SER A 337 -1.26 16.72 -4.53
CA SER A 337 -1.01 17.05 -3.12
C SER A 337 -0.15 15.96 -2.51
N MET A 338 0.74 16.29 -1.57
CA MET A 338 1.68 15.35 -1.00
C MET A 338 2.00 15.72 0.45
N ILE A 339 2.11 14.70 1.30
CA ILE A 339 2.55 14.85 2.68
C ILE A 339 3.86 14.06 2.90
N PRO A 340 4.94 14.70 3.38
CA PRO A 340 6.17 14.00 3.74
C PRO A 340 6.07 13.47 5.18
N LEU A 341 6.23 12.17 5.33
CA LEU A 341 6.26 11.51 6.62
C LEU A 341 7.66 11.00 6.94
N ARG A 342 7.94 10.80 8.23
CA ARG A 342 9.21 10.26 8.67
C ARG A 342 9.05 9.22 9.78
N SER A 343 9.86 8.18 9.72
CA SER A 343 10.06 7.23 10.81
C SER A 343 11.51 7.28 11.28
N ARG A 344 11.73 7.34 12.59
CA ARG A 344 13.05 7.30 13.21
C ARG A 344 13.12 6.15 14.20
N ARG A 345 14.20 5.40 14.13
CA ARG A 345 14.48 4.29 15.05
C ARG A 345 15.92 4.39 15.53
N THR A 346 16.12 4.10 16.81
CA THR A 346 17.47 3.89 17.36
C THR A 346 17.70 2.39 17.45
N THR A 347 18.78 1.92 16.83
CA THR A 347 19.20 0.52 16.93
C THR A 347 19.81 0.23 18.30
N PRO A 348 19.91 -1.04 18.73
CA PRO A 348 20.52 -1.39 20.02
C PRO A 348 21.97 -0.90 20.21
N ASP A 349 22.71 -0.78 19.12
CA ASP A 349 24.09 -0.24 19.08
C ASP A 349 24.14 1.29 18.98
N GLY A 350 22.98 1.98 19.06
CA GLY A 350 22.87 3.43 19.14
C GLY A 350 22.82 4.18 17.81
N ASN A 351 22.82 3.46 16.66
CA ASN A 351 22.69 4.10 15.35
C ASN A 351 21.28 4.65 15.15
N GLN A 352 21.19 5.84 14.56
CA GLN A 352 19.93 6.46 14.18
C GLN A 352 19.57 6.05 12.75
N LEU A 353 18.45 5.34 12.60
CA LEU A 353 17.87 5.04 11.31
C LEU A 353 16.77 6.07 11.02
N HIS A 354 16.76 6.56 9.79
CA HIS A 354 15.77 7.52 9.33
C HIS A 354 15.18 7.04 8.02
N THR A 355 13.87 6.85 8.01
CA THR A 355 13.07 6.52 6.83
C THR A 355 12.19 7.71 6.51
N ARG A 356 12.21 8.17 5.27
CA ARG A 356 11.26 9.14 4.73
C ARG A 356 10.22 8.40 3.91
N ILE A 357 8.95 8.79 4.03
CA ILE A 357 7.84 8.29 3.22
C ILE A 357 7.11 9.52 2.69
N THR A 358 6.96 9.63 1.38
CA THR A 358 6.13 10.67 0.76
C THR A 358 4.87 10.03 0.23
N GLU A 359 3.73 10.45 0.76
CA GLU A 359 2.39 10.00 0.39
C GLU A 359 1.74 11.07 -0.47
N ALA A 360 1.47 10.77 -1.73
CA ALA A 360 0.98 11.78 -2.66
C ALA A 360 -0.27 11.34 -3.42
N MET A 361 -1.33 12.15 -3.33
CA MET A 361 -2.45 12.08 -4.26
C MET A 361 -1.96 12.49 -5.64
N THR A 362 -2.10 11.59 -6.61
CA THR A 362 -1.54 11.73 -7.95
C THR A 362 -2.61 11.50 -9.00
N ARG A 363 -2.68 12.40 -9.98
CA ARG A 363 -3.48 12.22 -11.19
C ARG A 363 -2.69 11.41 -12.20
N TYR A 364 -3.29 10.33 -12.68
CA TYR A 364 -2.69 9.41 -13.64
C TYR A 364 -3.43 9.44 -14.97
N GLU A 365 -2.66 9.28 -16.06
CA GLU A 365 -3.20 9.07 -17.40
C GLU A 365 -2.61 7.82 -18.03
N CYS A 366 -3.46 6.98 -18.60
CA CYS A 366 -3.08 5.78 -19.34
C CYS A 366 -4.12 5.49 -20.42
N ASP A 367 -3.69 5.28 -21.68
CA ASP A 367 -4.55 4.94 -22.81
C ASP A 367 -5.76 5.87 -23.01
N GLY A 368 -5.62 7.16 -22.66
CA GLY A 368 -6.70 8.14 -22.74
C GLY A 368 -7.69 8.11 -21.56
N HIS A 369 -7.46 7.23 -20.58
CA HIS A 369 -8.17 7.26 -19.31
C HIS A 369 -7.43 8.15 -18.32
N VAL A 370 -8.21 8.92 -17.53
CA VAL A 370 -7.72 9.72 -16.40
C VAL A 370 -8.24 9.11 -15.12
N GLY A 371 -7.37 8.99 -14.12
CA GLY A 371 -7.73 8.48 -12.81
C GLY A 371 -6.93 9.16 -11.70
N LEU A 372 -7.26 8.84 -10.47
CA LEU A 372 -6.49 9.23 -9.30
C LEU A 372 -5.93 8.00 -8.60
N GLY A 373 -4.93 8.24 -7.77
CA GLY A 373 -4.32 7.20 -6.96
C GLY A 373 -3.26 7.75 -6.04
N MET A 374 -2.53 6.82 -5.42
CA MET A 374 -1.40 7.13 -4.56
C MET A 374 -0.08 7.01 -5.33
N SER A 375 0.86 7.91 -5.06
CA SER A 375 2.28 7.61 -5.26
C SER A 375 2.99 7.65 -3.91
N GLU A 376 3.23 6.47 -3.35
CA GLU A 376 3.95 6.32 -2.09
C GLU A 376 5.41 5.97 -2.38
N PHE A 377 6.31 6.84 -1.93
CA PHE A 377 7.75 6.66 -2.08
C PHE A 377 8.41 6.58 -0.71
N LEU A 378 8.97 5.43 -0.40
CA LEU A 378 9.75 5.21 0.81
C LEU A 378 11.24 5.17 0.48
N ASP A 379 12.03 5.89 1.26
CA ASP A 379 13.48 5.93 1.16
C ASP A 379 14.13 5.89 2.55
N GLN A 380 15.16 5.08 2.70
CA GLN A 380 16.10 5.28 3.80
C GLN A 380 16.92 6.55 3.54
N VAL A 381 17.14 7.33 4.58
CA VAL A 381 17.90 8.60 4.50
C VAL A 381 19.33 8.35 4.95
N VAL A 382 20.29 8.58 4.05
CA VAL A 382 21.72 8.45 4.30
C VAL A 382 22.39 9.80 4.04
N ASP A 383 23.18 10.28 4.99
CA ASP A 383 23.85 11.60 4.93
C ASP A 383 22.85 12.74 4.66
N GLY A 384 21.64 12.63 5.24
CA GLY A 384 20.59 13.64 5.11
C GLY A 384 19.84 13.63 3.78
N TRP A 385 20.10 12.65 2.89
CA TRP A 385 19.44 12.54 1.60
C TRP A 385 18.76 11.19 1.39
N PRO A 386 17.55 11.14 0.76
CA PRO A 386 16.87 9.89 0.45
C PRO A 386 17.63 9.08 -0.60
N ILE A 387 17.87 7.80 -0.34
CA ILE A 387 18.81 6.99 -1.12
C ILE A 387 18.32 6.67 -2.56
N GLY A 388 17.01 6.59 -2.78
CA GLY A 388 16.40 6.34 -4.09
C GLY A 388 16.16 7.61 -4.92
N VAL A 389 16.64 8.77 -4.46
CA VAL A 389 16.47 10.07 -5.14
C VAL A 389 17.81 10.51 -5.72
N PRO A 390 17.88 10.84 -7.03
CA PRO A 390 19.09 11.40 -7.65
C PRO A 390 19.56 12.68 -6.92
N ARG A 391 20.89 12.88 -6.86
CA ARG A 391 21.50 14.12 -6.32
C ARG A 391 21.75 15.13 -7.42
#